data_9d296561a74602485791bfe2f441d512
#
_entry.id   9d296561a74602485791bfe2f441d512
#
_cell.length_a   1.000
_cell.length_b   1.000
_cell.length_c   1.000
_cell.angle_alpha   90.00
_cell.angle_beta   90.00
_cell.angle_gamma   90.00
#
_symmetry.space_group_name_H-M   'P 1'
#
loop_
_entity.id
_entity.type
_entity.pdbx_description
1 polymer ?
#
loop_
_entity_poly.entity_id
_entity_poly.type
_entity_poly.pdbx_seq_one_letter_code
_entity_poly.pdbx_strand_id
1 'polypeptide(L)'
;MLAKLKSKITLRNILLLSSVVLLLVGWIIYLDVATTGYFAGNTPNAAVVILSIFYILGALAFISFDEKLQKFDTLFFFGLAAFIILAFVFFVLDKEAVIGDRLIPVNHPVKEVEAVKASITGIVFYLLSIILLIVSSFLSFKKKAAE
;
A
#
# COMPACT_ATOMS: atom_id res chain seq x y z
N MET A 1 7.92 -28.31 12.17
CA MET A 1 8.20 -27.05 11.47
C MET A 1 7.32 -26.87 10.21
N LEU A 2 7.29 -27.82 9.31
CA LEU A 2 6.46 -27.80 8.08
C LEU A 2 4.94 -27.74 8.36
N ALA A 3 4.42 -28.39 9.40
CA ALA A 3 3.02 -28.34 9.77
C ALA A 3 2.60 -26.93 10.27
N LYS A 4 3.48 -26.23 11.01
CA LYS A 4 3.26 -24.83 11.44
C LYS A 4 3.30 -23.83 10.27
N LEU A 5 4.12 -24.09 9.27
CA LEU A 5 4.13 -23.30 8.02
C LEU A 5 2.85 -23.55 7.22
N LYS A 6 2.40 -24.80 7.11
CA LYS A 6 1.15 -25.14 6.40
C LYS A 6 -0.10 -24.53 7.04
N SER A 7 -0.16 -24.42 8.37
CA SER A 7 -1.30 -23.79 9.06
C SER A 7 -1.37 -22.26 8.85
N LYS A 8 -0.26 -21.63 8.51
CA LYS A 8 -0.18 -20.18 8.22
C LYS A 8 -0.45 -19.83 6.75
N ILE A 9 -0.45 -20.81 5.85
CA ILE A 9 -0.74 -20.63 4.42
C ILE A 9 -2.26 -20.68 4.23
N THR A 10 -2.95 -19.65 4.68
CA THR A 10 -4.38 -19.45 4.35
C THR A 10 -4.50 -18.51 3.16
N LEU A 11 -5.58 -18.63 2.39
CA LEU A 11 -5.85 -17.71 1.27
C LEU A 11 -5.84 -16.25 1.74
N ARG A 12 -6.39 -15.99 2.92
CA ARG A 12 -6.35 -14.68 3.57
C ARG A 12 -4.92 -14.14 3.72
N ASN A 13 -4.03 -14.94 4.29
CA ASN A 13 -2.64 -14.54 4.54
C ASN A 13 -1.84 -14.38 3.24
N ILE A 14 -2.15 -15.18 2.22
CA ILE A 14 -1.56 -15.03 0.88
C ILE A 14 -1.99 -13.69 0.26
N LEU A 15 -3.26 -13.33 0.33
CA LEU A 15 -3.77 -12.06 -0.19
C LEU A 15 -3.19 -10.88 0.58
N LEU A 16 -3.08 -10.97 1.90
CA LEU A 16 -2.48 -9.93 2.72
C LEU A 16 -0.99 -9.75 2.39
N LEU A 17 -0.25 -10.86 2.22
CA LEU A 17 1.16 -10.80 1.81
C LEU A 17 1.31 -10.21 0.40
N SER A 18 0.43 -10.59 -0.54
CA SER A 18 0.41 -10.00 -1.88
C SER A 18 0.13 -8.50 -1.84
N SER A 19 -0.76 -8.05 -0.95
CA SER A 19 -1.01 -6.63 -0.70
C SER A 19 0.26 -5.90 -0.23
N VAL A 20 1.03 -6.50 0.69
CA VAL A 20 2.31 -5.95 1.16
C VAL A 20 3.32 -5.84 0.02
N VAL A 21 3.43 -6.86 -0.83
CA VAL A 21 4.35 -6.85 -1.98
C VAL A 21 3.98 -5.74 -2.97
N LEU A 22 2.69 -5.60 -3.31
CA LEU A 22 2.22 -4.53 -4.19
C LEU A 22 2.47 -3.14 -3.59
N LEU A 23 2.25 -2.99 -2.29
CA LEU A 23 2.57 -1.74 -1.60
C LEU A 23 4.07 -1.42 -1.66
N LEU A 24 4.94 -2.42 -1.43
CA LEU A 24 6.39 -2.25 -1.52
C LEU A 24 6.82 -1.76 -2.91
N VAL A 25 6.27 -2.34 -3.97
CA VAL A 25 6.53 -1.88 -5.34
C VAL A 25 6.07 -0.44 -5.53
N GLY A 26 4.84 -0.12 -5.14
CA GLY A 26 4.30 1.25 -5.22
C GLY A 26 5.11 2.24 -4.39
N TRP A 27 5.57 1.83 -3.21
CA TRP A 27 6.38 2.66 -2.32
C TRP A 27 7.79 2.93 -2.88
N ILE A 28 8.44 1.92 -3.47
CA ILE A 28 9.72 2.10 -4.17
C ILE A 28 9.58 3.08 -5.33
N ILE A 29 8.53 2.93 -6.14
CA ILE A 29 8.21 3.86 -7.23
C ILE A 29 8.00 5.27 -6.69
N TYR A 30 7.25 5.40 -5.59
CA TYR A 30 7.04 6.69 -4.94
C TYR A 30 8.34 7.36 -4.50
N LEU A 31 9.22 6.61 -3.81
CA LEU A 31 10.50 7.14 -3.34
C LEU A 31 11.40 7.56 -4.50
N ASP A 32 11.45 6.77 -5.56
CA ASP A 32 12.21 7.11 -6.77
C ASP A 32 11.69 8.40 -7.40
N VAL A 33 10.39 8.49 -7.65
CA VAL A 33 9.76 9.70 -8.23
C VAL A 33 9.93 10.93 -7.35
N ALA A 34 9.82 10.76 -6.03
CA ALA A 34 9.89 11.87 -5.09
C ALA A 34 11.30 12.50 -4.98
N THR A 35 12.34 11.77 -5.35
CA THR A 35 13.75 12.17 -5.15
C THR A 35 14.55 12.30 -6.42
N THR A 36 14.04 11.83 -7.56
CA THR A 36 14.79 11.81 -8.82
C THR A 36 14.08 12.57 -9.94
N GLY A 37 14.73 12.71 -11.06
CA GLY A 37 14.14 13.27 -12.27
C GLY A 37 13.62 14.69 -12.08
N TYR A 38 12.31 14.87 -12.27
CA TYR A 38 11.61 16.15 -12.12
C TYR A 38 11.65 16.70 -10.70
N PHE A 39 11.59 15.79 -9.70
CA PHE A 39 11.64 16.14 -8.28
C PHE A 39 13.03 16.01 -7.65
N ALA A 40 14.09 15.94 -8.46
CA ALA A 40 15.46 15.83 -7.95
C ALA A 40 15.78 16.94 -6.93
N GLY A 41 16.27 16.55 -5.76
CA GLY A 41 16.57 17.46 -4.65
C GLY A 41 15.42 17.67 -3.66
N ASN A 42 14.23 17.14 -3.94
CA ASN A 42 13.13 17.16 -2.98
C ASN A 42 13.23 15.99 -2.00
N THR A 43 12.55 16.13 -0.87
CA THR A 43 12.40 15.06 0.12
C THR A 43 11.04 14.38 -0.04
N PRO A 44 10.95 13.04 0.15
CA PRO A 44 9.66 12.36 0.13
C PRO A 44 8.76 12.87 1.26
N ASN A 45 7.45 12.83 1.04
CA ASN A 45 6.48 13.16 2.08
C ASN A 45 6.57 12.17 3.25
N ALA A 46 6.90 12.67 4.43
CA ALA A 46 7.11 11.86 5.62
C ALA A 46 5.86 11.04 5.99
N ALA A 47 4.65 11.57 5.76
CA ALA A 47 3.41 10.84 6.04
C ALA A 47 3.28 9.59 5.17
N VAL A 48 3.58 9.68 3.86
CA VAL A 48 3.56 8.52 2.96
C VAL A 48 4.55 7.46 3.43
N VAL A 49 5.77 7.86 3.76
CA VAL A 49 6.84 6.94 4.21
C VAL A 49 6.44 6.24 5.52
N ILE A 50 6.08 7.01 6.54
CA ILE A 50 5.76 6.50 7.88
C ILE A 50 4.54 5.58 7.84
N LEU A 51 3.45 6.00 7.20
CA LEU A 51 2.22 5.22 7.13
C LEU A 51 2.40 3.92 6.33
N SER A 52 3.20 3.94 5.26
CA SER A 52 3.53 2.72 4.51
C SER A 52 4.34 1.73 5.34
N ILE A 53 5.31 2.22 6.13
CA ILE A 53 6.09 1.37 7.05
C ILE A 53 5.17 0.76 8.11
N PHE A 54 4.28 1.53 8.74
CA PHE A 54 3.34 1.01 9.73
C PHE A 54 2.41 -0.04 9.14
N TYR A 55 1.94 0.16 7.91
CA TYR A 55 1.14 -0.85 7.22
C TYR A 55 1.91 -2.15 7.01
N ILE A 56 3.12 -2.08 6.48
CA ILE A 56 3.96 -3.26 6.20
C ILE A 56 4.25 -4.02 7.49
N LEU A 57 4.70 -3.34 8.53
CA LEU A 57 5.01 -3.95 9.82
C LEU A 57 3.76 -4.54 10.47
N GLY A 58 2.63 -3.84 10.43
CA GLY A 58 1.36 -4.31 10.96
C GLY A 58 0.86 -5.56 10.24
N ALA A 59 0.90 -5.58 8.91
CA ALA A 59 0.48 -6.73 8.12
C ALA A 59 1.36 -7.95 8.36
N LEU A 60 2.67 -7.77 8.41
CA LEU A 60 3.62 -8.86 8.72
C LEU A 60 3.46 -9.37 10.15
N ALA A 61 3.24 -8.48 11.12
CA ALA A 61 2.95 -8.86 12.49
C ALA A 61 1.65 -9.68 12.59
N PHE A 62 0.61 -9.26 11.86
CA PHE A 62 -0.65 -10.00 11.81
C PHE A 62 -0.47 -11.41 11.25
N ILE A 63 0.24 -11.57 10.15
CA ILE A 63 0.52 -12.91 9.56
C ILE A 63 1.34 -13.77 10.52
N SER A 64 2.29 -13.17 11.24
CA SER A 64 3.18 -13.89 12.16
C SER A 64 2.49 -14.35 13.44
N PHE A 65 1.56 -13.56 13.97
CA PHE A 65 0.85 -13.78 15.22
C PHE A 65 -0.64 -14.09 15.05
N ASP A 66 -1.03 -14.58 13.90
CA ASP A 66 -2.43 -14.82 13.49
C ASP A 66 -3.27 -15.50 14.61
N GLU A 67 -2.76 -16.57 15.23
CA GLU A 67 -3.47 -17.30 16.28
C GLU A 67 -3.78 -16.44 17.53
N LYS A 68 -2.89 -15.51 17.86
CA LYS A 68 -3.05 -14.63 19.03
C LYS A 68 -3.93 -13.42 18.72
N LEU A 69 -3.89 -12.96 17.49
CA LEU A 69 -4.55 -11.72 17.04
C LEU A 69 -5.96 -11.97 16.50
N GLN A 70 -6.39 -13.23 16.33
CA GLN A 70 -7.73 -13.56 15.81
C GLN A 70 -8.87 -12.91 16.60
N LYS A 71 -8.70 -12.70 17.91
CA LYS A 71 -9.70 -12.01 18.74
C LYS A 71 -9.91 -10.55 18.32
N PHE A 72 -8.89 -9.93 17.74
CA PHE A 72 -8.86 -8.54 17.36
C PHE A 72 -8.83 -8.32 15.84
N ASP A 73 -9.17 -9.34 15.05
CA ASP A 73 -9.13 -9.31 13.59
C ASP A 73 -9.74 -8.05 13.00
N THR A 74 -10.97 -7.75 13.39
CA THR A 74 -11.72 -6.59 12.88
C THR A 74 -10.99 -5.29 13.17
N LEU A 75 -10.54 -5.09 14.40
CA LEU A 75 -9.81 -3.88 14.79
C LEU A 75 -8.48 -3.77 14.04
N PHE A 76 -7.79 -4.89 13.85
CA PHE A 76 -6.52 -4.93 13.15
C PHE A 76 -6.66 -4.57 11.66
N PHE A 77 -7.67 -5.13 10.97
CA PHE A 77 -7.95 -4.79 9.58
C PHE A 77 -8.39 -3.34 9.42
N PHE A 78 -9.15 -2.78 10.37
CA PHE A 78 -9.46 -1.35 10.35
C PHE A 78 -8.21 -0.48 10.51
N GLY A 79 -7.29 -0.85 11.40
CA GLY A 79 -6.01 -0.16 11.57
C GLY A 79 -5.16 -0.21 10.31
N LEU A 80 -5.01 -1.38 9.70
CA LEU A 80 -4.28 -1.56 8.44
C LEU A 80 -4.92 -0.75 7.30
N ALA A 81 -6.24 -0.76 7.19
CA ALA A 81 -6.97 0.03 6.20
C ALA A 81 -6.73 1.52 6.40
N ALA A 82 -6.77 2.00 7.65
CA ALA A 82 -6.49 3.40 7.94
C ALA A 82 -5.08 3.80 7.49
N PHE A 83 -4.06 3.01 7.79
CA PHE A 83 -2.67 3.31 7.41
C PHE A 83 -2.50 3.36 5.89
N ILE A 84 -2.99 2.36 5.15
CA ILE A 84 -2.78 2.30 3.70
C ILE A 84 -3.62 3.35 2.96
N ILE A 85 -4.85 3.61 3.39
CA ILE A 85 -5.72 4.62 2.78
C ILE A 85 -5.15 6.02 3.00
N LEU A 86 -4.69 6.32 4.21
CA LEU A 86 -4.05 7.62 4.49
C LEU A 86 -2.74 7.76 3.72
N ALA A 87 -1.91 6.72 3.64
CA ALA A 87 -0.70 6.74 2.81
C ALA A 87 -1.03 7.01 1.33
N PHE A 88 -2.06 6.36 0.81
CA PHE A 88 -2.56 6.58 -0.55
C PHE A 88 -3.02 8.04 -0.77
N VAL A 89 -3.83 8.57 0.14
CA VAL A 89 -4.32 9.96 0.06
C VAL A 89 -3.16 10.95 0.07
N PHE A 90 -2.21 10.81 0.99
CA PHE A 90 -1.04 11.67 1.04
C PHE A 90 -0.14 11.53 -0.19
N PHE A 91 -0.03 10.34 -0.76
CA PHE A 91 0.69 10.15 -2.03
C PHE A 91 0.00 10.92 -3.17
N VAL A 92 -1.32 10.80 -3.31
CA VAL A 92 -2.08 11.52 -4.33
C VAL A 92 -1.92 13.04 -4.16
N LEU A 93 -2.09 13.54 -2.93
CA LEU A 93 -1.94 14.96 -2.62
C LEU A 93 -0.52 15.48 -2.92
N ASP A 94 0.49 14.67 -2.63
CA ASP A 94 1.90 15.03 -2.90
C ASP A 94 2.19 15.17 -4.41
N LYS A 95 1.46 14.48 -5.26
CA LYS A 95 1.63 14.47 -6.73
C LYS A 95 0.52 15.20 -7.50
N GLU A 96 -0.49 15.70 -6.81
CA GLU A 96 -1.66 16.35 -7.40
C GLU A 96 -1.29 17.49 -8.36
N ALA A 97 -0.39 18.38 -7.95
CA ALA A 97 0.01 19.52 -8.75
C ALA A 97 0.61 19.12 -10.10
N VAL A 98 1.54 18.17 -10.09
CA VAL A 98 2.21 17.69 -11.32
C VAL A 98 1.26 16.93 -12.23
N ILE A 99 0.38 16.11 -11.66
CA ILE A 99 -0.64 15.38 -12.44
C ILE A 99 -1.65 16.36 -13.02
N GLY A 100 -2.05 17.38 -12.25
CA GLY A 100 -2.97 18.43 -12.69
C GLY A 100 -2.40 19.27 -13.82
N ASP A 101 -1.15 19.71 -13.70
CA ASP A 101 -0.46 20.48 -14.73
C ASP A 101 -0.40 19.75 -16.08
N ARG A 102 -0.30 18.43 -16.06
CA ARG A 102 -0.30 17.59 -17.27
C ARG A 102 -1.61 17.67 -18.08
N LEU A 103 -2.72 18.03 -17.43
CA LEU A 103 -4.02 18.20 -18.10
C LEU A 103 -4.11 19.50 -18.88
N ILE A 104 -3.20 20.45 -18.65
CA ILE A 104 -3.14 21.72 -19.39
C ILE A 104 -2.48 21.42 -20.77
N PRO A 105 -3.06 21.87 -21.89
CA PRO A 105 -2.57 21.58 -23.23
C PRO A 105 -1.37 22.47 -23.61
N VAL A 106 -0.24 22.26 -22.95
CA VAL A 106 1.06 22.90 -23.24
C VAL A 106 2.14 21.84 -23.47
N ASN A 107 3.25 22.23 -24.07
CA ASN A 107 4.41 21.34 -24.22
C ASN A 107 5.08 21.10 -22.87
N HIS A 108 4.92 19.91 -22.33
CA HIS A 108 5.53 19.51 -21.05
C HIS A 108 6.95 18.97 -21.25
N PRO A 109 7.91 19.29 -20.37
CA PRO A 109 9.22 18.68 -20.36
C PRO A 109 9.15 17.14 -20.24
N VAL A 110 10.07 16.44 -20.90
CA VAL A 110 10.11 14.95 -20.86
C VAL A 110 10.18 14.41 -19.44
N LYS A 111 11.00 15.03 -18.58
CA LYS A 111 11.12 14.62 -17.16
C LYS A 111 9.81 14.74 -16.38
N GLU A 112 9.00 15.75 -16.67
CA GLU A 112 7.68 15.92 -16.06
C GLU A 112 6.71 14.81 -16.51
N VAL A 113 6.69 14.49 -17.80
CA VAL A 113 5.85 13.42 -18.35
C VAL A 113 6.23 12.07 -17.74
N GLU A 114 7.51 11.78 -17.60
CA GLU A 114 8.01 10.56 -16.94
C GLU A 114 7.62 10.52 -15.47
N ALA A 115 7.74 11.62 -14.74
CA ALA A 115 7.33 11.73 -13.35
C ALA A 115 5.83 11.48 -13.15
N VAL A 116 4.99 12.02 -14.03
CA VAL A 116 3.53 11.79 -14.00
C VAL A 116 3.19 10.33 -14.27
N LYS A 117 3.80 9.70 -15.28
CA LYS A 117 3.59 8.28 -15.59
C LYS A 117 3.98 7.38 -14.41
N ALA A 118 5.15 7.62 -13.83
CA ALA A 118 5.63 6.85 -12.69
C ALA A 118 4.77 7.08 -11.44
N SER A 119 4.31 8.32 -11.19
CA SER A 119 3.39 8.64 -10.09
C SER A 119 2.07 7.89 -10.23
N ILE A 120 1.47 7.91 -11.40
CA ILE A 120 0.22 7.18 -11.67
C ILE A 120 0.43 5.67 -11.48
N THR A 121 1.54 5.12 -11.94
CA THR A 121 1.89 3.71 -11.75
C THR A 121 1.98 3.37 -10.25
N GLY A 122 2.69 4.17 -9.48
CA GLY A 122 2.78 4.00 -8.02
C GLY A 122 1.41 4.07 -7.33
N ILE A 123 0.57 5.04 -7.70
CA ILE A 123 -0.80 5.19 -7.19
C ILE A 123 -1.64 3.94 -7.50
N VAL A 124 -1.53 3.38 -8.71
CA VAL A 124 -2.23 2.15 -9.09
C VAL A 124 -1.80 0.97 -8.21
N PHE A 125 -0.50 0.82 -7.92
CA PHE A 125 -0.01 -0.22 -7.01
C PHE A 125 -0.56 -0.07 -5.59
N TYR A 126 -0.65 1.15 -5.06
CA TYR A 126 -1.30 1.41 -3.77
C TYR A 126 -2.78 1.03 -3.79
N LEU A 127 -3.48 1.38 -4.86
CA LEU A 127 -4.90 1.06 -5.02
C LEU A 127 -5.14 -0.46 -5.08
N LEU A 128 -4.33 -1.18 -5.85
CA LEU A 128 -4.38 -2.65 -5.91
C LEU A 128 -4.09 -3.29 -4.55
N SER A 129 -3.13 -2.74 -3.80
CA SER A 129 -2.84 -3.18 -2.44
C SER A 129 -4.04 -3.00 -1.51
N ILE A 130 -4.74 -1.87 -1.59
CA ILE A 130 -5.97 -1.60 -0.82
C ILE A 130 -7.06 -2.62 -1.18
N ILE A 131 -7.26 -2.90 -2.46
CA ILE A 131 -8.26 -3.89 -2.92
C ILE A 131 -7.96 -5.27 -2.34
N LEU A 132 -6.70 -5.71 -2.39
CA LEU A 132 -6.31 -7.00 -1.81
C LEU A 132 -6.49 -7.06 -0.30
N LEU A 133 -6.22 -5.96 0.42
CA LEU A 133 -6.50 -5.86 1.84
C LEU A 133 -7.99 -6.03 2.13
N ILE A 134 -8.85 -5.35 1.39
CA ILE A 134 -10.31 -5.44 1.53
C ILE A 134 -10.77 -6.88 1.28
N VAL A 135 -10.34 -7.51 0.20
CA VAL A 135 -10.71 -8.90 -0.10
C VAL A 135 -10.22 -9.84 1.01
N SER A 136 -9.00 -9.65 1.50
CA SER A 136 -8.46 -10.41 2.63
C SER A 136 -9.31 -10.26 3.90
N SER A 137 -9.81 -9.07 4.19
CA SER A 137 -10.66 -8.80 5.35
C SER A 137 -12.00 -9.53 5.26
N PHE A 138 -12.62 -9.61 4.09
CA PHE A 138 -13.85 -10.37 3.88
C PHE A 138 -13.70 -11.87 4.17
N LEU A 139 -12.55 -12.45 3.82
CA LEU A 139 -12.26 -13.85 4.14
C LEU A 139 -12.16 -14.08 5.65
N SER A 140 -11.63 -13.12 6.40
CA SER A 140 -11.58 -13.17 7.86
C SER A 140 -12.99 -13.15 8.48
N PHE A 141 -13.87 -12.27 8.02
CA PHE A 141 -15.26 -12.19 8.49
C PHE A 141 -16.05 -13.45 8.16
N LYS A 142 -15.90 -14.03 6.97
CA LYS A 142 -16.58 -15.26 6.58
C LYS A 142 -16.19 -16.44 7.48
N LYS A 143 -14.93 -16.54 7.87
CA LYS A 143 -14.46 -17.58 8.81
C LYS A 143 -15.13 -17.44 10.19
N LYS A 144 -15.26 -16.23 10.72
CA LYS A 144 -15.95 -15.97 11.99
C LYS A 144 -17.45 -16.29 11.93
N ALA A 145 -18.11 -16.01 10.83
CA ALA A 145 -19.53 -16.32 10.65
C ALA A 145 -19.83 -17.81 10.54
N ALA A 146 -18.84 -18.64 10.15
CA ALA A 146 -18.94 -20.11 10.04
C ALA A 146 -18.65 -20.84 11.37
N GLU A 147 -18.06 -20.17 12.35
CA GLU A 147 -17.84 -20.70 13.71
C GLU A 147 -19.05 -20.41 14.61
#